data_2eb6b0cc55bfc646ec08cb00ba5efdbd
#
_entry.id   2eb6b0cc55bfc646ec08cb00ba5efdbd
#
_cell.length_a   1.000
_cell.length_b   1.000
_cell.length_c   1.000
_cell.angle_alpha   90.00
_cell.angle_beta   90.00
_cell.angle_gamma   90.00
#
_symmetry.space_group_name_H-M   'P 1'
#
loop_
_entity.id
_entity.type
_entity.pdbx_description
1 polymer ?
#
loop_
_entity_poly.entity_id
_entity_poly.type
_entity_poly.pdbx_seq_one_letter_code
_entity_poly.pdbx_strand_id
1 'polypeptide(L)'
;MSEKKKAPLCWVGLDTSNYTTSAAACTVGEDGSLTVIANCKAPLPVSEGARGLRQSDAVFAHVKNLPTVTRELRSILEEGGYSVAAVGVSATPRDAADSYMPCFLTGIVAAEALAAGCGCEVRRFSHQSGHIMAALYSSGALAEGKLLTHEFFAFHVSGGTTEAVVAHPVEGGFDVELAGYGADLHAGQVVDRVGVMLGLDFPCGRALEELATRNTQPLPQIKTSVREGVCHLSGLENQASDLWRRTGDAPLVAAYTLTTIGRTLRKMTDQLQAKRAEGGEAPLPVVYAGGVMSNKLIRPLLTKGAGWRIYFAEPAFSADNAAGIALLCALATE
;
A
#
# COMPACT_ATOMS: atom_id res chain seq x y z
N MET A 1 4.64 -48.84 9.32
CA MET A 1 5.14 -47.84 8.35
C MET A 1 4.64 -46.49 8.86
N SER A 2 5.52 -45.65 9.31
CA SER A 2 5.14 -44.28 9.75
C SER A 2 4.65 -43.51 8.52
N GLU A 3 3.40 -43.02 8.53
CA GLU A 3 2.92 -42.08 7.55
C GLU A 3 3.87 -40.87 7.61
N LYS A 4 4.65 -40.65 6.53
CA LYS A 4 5.41 -39.42 6.37
C LYS A 4 4.37 -38.30 6.32
N LYS A 5 4.28 -37.49 7.38
CA LYS A 5 3.48 -36.27 7.36
C LYS A 5 3.86 -35.47 6.11
N LYS A 6 2.89 -35.22 5.23
CA LYS A 6 3.09 -34.42 4.03
C LYS A 6 3.54 -33.02 4.48
N ALA A 7 4.58 -32.49 3.86
CA ALA A 7 5.07 -31.14 4.19
C ALA A 7 3.94 -30.12 4.01
N PRO A 8 3.78 -29.15 4.93
CA PRO A 8 2.77 -28.12 4.76
C PRO A 8 3.06 -27.30 3.51
N LEU A 9 2.01 -26.98 2.76
CA LEU A 9 2.13 -26.20 1.52
C LEU A 9 2.23 -24.72 1.83
N CYS A 10 3.02 -24.01 1.02
CA CYS A 10 3.07 -22.56 1.00
C CYS A 10 3.02 -22.03 -0.44
N TRP A 11 2.57 -20.79 -0.58
CA TRP A 11 2.52 -20.06 -1.83
C TRP A 11 3.51 -18.91 -1.73
N VAL A 12 4.38 -18.80 -2.73
CA VAL A 12 5.43 -17.77 -2.78
C VAL A 12 4.96 -16.61 -3.65
N GLY A 13 5.28 -15.39 -3.27
CA GLY A 13 5.11 -14.17 -4.06
C GLY A 13 6.44 -13.50 -4.33
N LEU A 14 6.63 -12.97 -5.53
CA LEU A 14 7.76 -12.11 -5.91
C LEU A 14 7.25 -10.78 -6.45
N ASP A 15 7.90 -9.69 -6.04
CA ASP A 15 7.64 -8.35 -6.55
C ASP A 15 8.97 -7.61 -6.79
N THR A 16 9.14 -7.15 -8.01
CA THR A 16 10.28 -6.32 -8.46
C THR A 16 9.79 -5.00 -9.04
N SER A 17 8.85 -4.36 -8.35
CA SER A 17 8.39 -3.01 -8.64
C SER A 17 9.44 -1.95 -8.28
N ASN A 18 9.19 -0.69 -8.59
CA ASN A 18 10.16 0.39 -8.69
C ASN A 18 11.20 0.56 -7.58
N TYR A 19 10.83 0.35 -6.29
CA TYR A 19 11.70 0.79 -5.18
C TYR A 19 12.10 -0.33 -4.23
N THR A 20 11.55 -1.53 -4.38
CA THR A 20 11.82 -2.63 -3.44
C THR A 20 11.84 -3.96 -4.18
N THR A 21 12.88 -4.74 -4.00
CA THR A 21 12.88 -6.17 -4.34
C THR A 21 12.26 -6.91 -3.18
N SER A 22 11.22 -7.69 -3.38
CA SER A 22 10.57 -8.42 -2.30
C SER A 22 10.21 -9.85 -2.68
N ALA A 23 10.26 -10.71 -1.68
CA ALA A 23 9.83 -12.11 -1.74
C ALA A 23 9.05 -12.43 -0.47
N ALA A 24 7.89 -13.07 -0.61
CA ALA A 24 7.04 -13.42 0.52
C ALA A 24 6.51 -14.84 0.38
N ALA A 25 6.01 -15.39 1.47
CA ALA A 25 5.27 -16.65 1.44
C ALA A 25 4.07 -16.60 2.38
N CYS A 26 3.02 -17.31 2.02
CA CYS A 26 1.86 -17.51 2.87
C CYS A 26 1.44 -18.98 2.88
N THR A 27 0.64 -19.34 3.88
CA THR A 27 0.00 -20.65 4.03
C THR A 27 -1.51 -20.49 4.10
N VAL A 28 -2.23 -21.56 3.80
CA VAL A 28 -3.69 -21.66 3.95
C VAL A 28 -3.97 -22.63 5.09
N GLY A 29 -4.68 -22.18 6.12
CA GLY A 29 -5.14 -23.02 7.22
C GLY A 29 -6.25 -24.00 6.78
N GLU A 30 -6.54 -24.99 7.61
CA GLU A 30 -7.65 -25.94 7.36
C GLU A 30 -9.03 -25.26 7.30
N ASP A 31 -9.15 -24.12 7.97
CA ASP A 31 -10.33 -23.24 7.96
C ASP A 31 -10.36 -22.24 6.79
N GLY A 32 -9.39 -22.33 5.87
CA GLY A 32 -9.22 -21.38 4.77
C GLY A 32 -8.55 -20.07 5.16
N SER A 33 -8.12 -19.89 6.41
CA SER A 33 -7.41 -18.68 6.85
C SER A 33 -6.06 -18.56 6.18
N LEU A 34 -5.71 -17.33 5.75
CA LEU A 34 -4.43 -17.01 5.14
C LEU A 34 -3.46 -16.48 6.20
N THR A 35 -2.22 -16.96 6.19
CA THR A 35 -1.17 -16.49 7.09
C THR A 35 0.11 -16.19 6.30
N VAL A 36 0.59 -14.95 6.35
CA VAL A 36 1.90 -14.59 5.78
C VAL A 36 2.99 -15.08 6.74
N ILE A 37 3.83 -16.00 6.27
CA ILE A 37 4.90 -16.64 7.04
C ILE A 37 6.28 -16.03 6.76
N ALA A 38 6.44 -15.33 5.63
CA ALA A 38 7.66 -14.62 5.26
C ALA A 38 7.34 -13.35 4.47
N ASN A 39 8.11 -12.27 4.69
CA ASN A 39 8.01 -11.00 3.95
C ASN A 39 9.39 -10.33 3.90
N CYS A 40 10.26 -10.86 3.03
CA CYS A 40 11.64 -10.45 2.84
C CYS A 40 11.72 -9.27 1.88
N LYS A 41 12.44 -8.21 2.23
CA LYS A 41 12.52 -6.97 1.46
C LYS A 41 13.94 -6.44 1.36
N ALA A 42 14.31 -5.97 0.17
CA ALA A 42 15.54 -5.23 -0.06
C ALA A 42 15.21 -3.95 -0.86
N PRO A 43 15.28 -2.77 -0.24
CA PRO A 43 15.03 -1.52 -0.94
C PRO A 43 16.11 -1.27 -2.00
N LEU A 44 15.71 -0.61 -3.09
CA LEU A 44 16.65 -0.17 -4.12
C LEU A 44 17.37 1.09 -3.67
N PRO A 45 18.66 1.25 -4.01
CA PRO A 45 19.40 2.47 -3.72
C PRO A 45 18.83 3.62 -4.59
N VAL A 46 18.29 4.65 -3.96
CA VAL A 46 17.88 5.88 -4.63
C VAL A 46 18.89 6.96 -4.27
N SER A 47 19.47 7.61 -5.28
CA SER A 47 20.43 8.71 -5.06
C SER A 47 19.73 9.87 -4.38
N GLU A 48 20.44 10.52 -3.44
CA GLU A 48 19.94 11.69 -2.73
C GLU A 48 19.58 12.82 -3.72
N GLY A 49 18.36 13.36 -3.62
CA GLY A 49 17.82 14.36 -4.54
C GLY A 49 17.29 13.84 -5.89
N ALA A 50 17.33 12.55 -6.16
CA ALA A 50 16.74 11.98 -7.37
C ALA A 50 15.21 12.03 -7.32
N ARG A 51 14.59 12.38 -8.46
CA ARG A 51 13.12 12.45 -8.61
C ARG A 51 12.49 11.10 -9.02
N GLY A 52 13.26 10.02 -8.99
CA GLY A 52 12.82 8.68 -9.41
C GLY A 52 14.03 7.80 -9.76
N LEU A 53 13.78 6.54 -10.10
CA LEU A 53 14.79 5.57 -10.52
C LEU A 53 14.61 5.27 -12.02
N ARG A 54 15.69 5.30 -12.79
CA ARG A 54 15.65 4.85 -14.18
C ARG A 54 15.35 3.36 -14.24
N GLN A 55 14.56 2.93 -15.20
CA GLN A 55 14.17 1.52 -15.31
C GLN A 55 15.37 0.57 -15.47
N SER A 56 16.41 0.97 -16.20
CA SER A 56 17.65 0.21 -16.32
C SER A 56 18.35 0.02 -14.97
N ASP A 57 18.36 1.07 -14.14
CA ASP A 57 18.99 1.05 -12.83
C ASP A 57 18.17 0.20 -11.85
N ALA A 58 16.83 0.26 -11.96
CA ALA A 58 15.92 -0.60 -11.21
C ALA A 58 16.15 -2.07 -11.55
N VAL A 59 16.16 -2.45 -12.84
CA VAL A 59 16.45 -3.81 -13.30
C VAL A 59 17.76 -4.31 -12.71
N PHE A 60 18.84 -3.51 -12.83
CA PHE A 60 20.15 -3.89 -12.30
C PHE A 60 20.16 -4.07 -10.78
N ALA A 61 19.49 -3.18 -10.04
CA ALA A 61 19.38 -3.26 -8.60
C ALA A 61 18.56 -4.49 -8.17
N HIS A 62 17.47 -4.80 -8.84
CA HIS A 62 16.68 -6.00 -8.58
C HIS A 62 17.49 -7.28 -8.81
N VAL A 63 18.26 -7.37 -9.90
CA VAL A 63 19.15 -8.51 -10.16
C VAL A 63 20.15 -8.73 -9.01
N LYS A 64 20.67 -7.63 -8.42
CA LYS A 64 21.59 -7.71 -7.27
C LYS A 64 20.89 -8.13 -5.97
N ASN A 65 19.66 -7.67 -5.74
CA ASN A 65 18.93 -7.88 -4.50
C ASN A 65 18.24 -9.25 -4.45
N LEU A 66 17.78 -9.79 -5.59
CA LEU A 66 17.08 -11.07 -5.67
C LEU A 66 17.77 -12.21 -4.93
N PRO A 67 19.09 -12.44 -5.09
CA PRO A 67 19.79 -13.50 -4.35
C PRO A 67 19.70 -13.36 -2.82
N THR A 68 19.58 -12.14 -2.31
CA THR A 68 19.47 -11.87 -0.87
C THR A 68 18.08 -12.22 -0.36
N VAL A 69 17.03 -11.66 -0.97
CA VAL A 69 15.63 -11.89 -0.53
C VAL A 69 15.22 -13.35 -0.74
N THR A 70 15.68 -14.01 -1.81
CA THR A 70 15.36 -15.42 -2.06
C THR A 70 16.09 -16.38 -1.12
N ARG A 71 17.32 -16.08 -0.69
CA ARG A 71 18.03 -16.86 0.34
C ARG A 71 17.37 -16.73 1.70
N GLU A 72 16.95 -15.52 2.07
CA GLU A 72 16.22 -15.28 3.31
C GLU A 72 14.89 -16.03 3.32
N LEU A 73 14.12 -15.91 2.23
CA LEU A 73 12.87 -16.67 2.06
C LEU A 73 13.12 -18.17 2.18
N ARG A 74 14.12 -18.70 1.48
CA ARG A 74 14.48 -20.12 1.52
C ARG A 74 14.76 -20.61 2.95
N SER A 75 15.55 -19.85 3.73
CA SER A 75 15.88 -20.21 5.13
C SER A 75 14.59 -20.39 5.95
N ILE A 76 13.63 -19.44 5.83
CA ILE A 76 12.35 -19.51 6.53
C ILE A 76 11.54 -20.74 6.10
N LEU A 77 11.50 -21.03 4.80
CA LEU A 77 10.73 -22.16 4.27
C LEU A 77 11.35 -23.51 4.69
N GLU A 78 12.68 -23.63 4.68
CA GLU A 78 13.40 -24.83 5.13
C GLU A 78 13.23 -25.06 6.64
N GLU A 79 13.36 -24.03 7.46
CA GLU A 79 13.14 -24.09 8.91
C GLU A 79 11.72 -24.52 9.28
N GLY A 80 10.72 -24.04 8.52
CA GLY A 80 9.30 -24.42 8.69
C GLY A 80 8.93 -25.74 8.01
N GLY A 81 9.83 -26.35 7.23
CA GLY A 81 9.56 -27.60 6.51
C GLY A 81 8.50 -27.48 5.41
N TYR A 82 8.35 -26.29 4.82
CA TYR A 82 7.32 -25.98 3.82
C TYR A 82 7.70 -26.49 2.41
N SER A 83 6.68 -26.91 1.65
CA SER A 83 6.77 -27.19 0.22
C SER A 83 6.06 -26.12 -0.58
N VAL A 84 6.67 -25.61 -1.65
CA VAL A 84 6.09 -24.56 -2.51
C VAL A 84 5.03 -25.19 -3.41
N ALA A 85 3.79 -24.71 -3.32
CA ALA A 85 2.65 -25.17 -4.14
C ALA A 85 2.57 -24.41 -5.47
N ALA A 86 2.80 -23.10 -5.46
CA ALA A 86 2.87 -22.27 -6.65
C ALA A 86 3.68 -20.98 -6.35
N VAL A 87 4.13 -20.30 -7.43
CA VAL A 87 4.86 -19.05 -7.36
C VAL A 87 4.06 -17.95 -8.05
N GLY A 88 3.61 -16.95 -7.28
CA GLY A 88 3.02 -15.71 -7.80
C GLY A 88 4.09 -14.67 -8.13
N VAL A 89 3.84 -13.83 -9.13
CA VAL A 89 4.73 -12.72 -9.46
C VAL A 89 3.95 -11.49 -9.91
N SER A 90 4.39 -10.30 -9.47
CA SER A 90 3.96 -9.05 -10.09
C SER A 90 4.52 -8.98 -11.52
N ALA A 91 3.65 -9.04 -12.52
CA ALA A 91 4.03 -9.05 -13.93
C ALA A 91 3.86 -7.68 -14.61
N THR A 92 2.95 -6.86 -14.08
CA THR A 92 2.60 -5.53 -14.61
C THR A 92 2.34 -4.55 -13.47
N PRO A 93 2.47 -3.22 -13.69
CA PRO A 93 2.07 -2.21 -12.73
C PRO A 93 0.58 -2.27 -12.38
N ARG A 94 -0.29 -2.39 -13.39
CA ARG A 94 -1.76 -2.40 -13.30
C ARG A 94 -2.35 -3.47 -14.20
N ASP A 95 -3.60 -3.85 -13.98
CA ASP A 95 -4.37 -4.76 -14.84
C ASP A 95 -4.94 -4.00 -16.06
N ALA A 96 -4.05 -3.52 -16.92
CA ALA A 96 -4.38 -2.82 -18.17
C ALA A 96 -3.48 -3.30 -19.29
N ALA A 97 -4.01 -3.39 -20.51
CA ALA A 97 -3.31 -3.95 -21.68
C ALA A 97 -1.97 -3.28 -21.99
N ASP A 98 -1.86 -1.97 -21.72
CA ASP A 98 -0.66 -1.16 -22.00
C ASP A 98 0.26 -1.00 -20.75
N SER A 99 -0.05 -1.70 -19.66
CA SER A 99 0.68 -1.58 -18.41
C SER A 99 1.97 -2.40 -18.46
N TYR A 100 3.09 -1.72 -18.71
CA TYR A 100 4.40 -2.35 -18.84
C TYR A 100 5.49 -1.51 -18.18
N MET A 101 6.36 -2.16 -17.42
CA MET A 101 7.63 -1.58 -16.94
C MET A 101 8.73 -2.64 -16.93
N PRO A 102 9.94 -2.34 -17.45
CA PRO A 102 11.04 -3.30 -17.57
C PRO A 102 11.46 -3.98 -16.27
N CYS A 103 11.36 -3.31 -15.12
CA CYS A 103 11.76 -3.87 -13.82
C CYS A 103 10.99 -5.16 -13.46
N PHE A 104 9.74 -5.31 -13.88
CA PHE A 104 8.93 -6.52 -13.61
C PHE A 104 9.48 -7.77 -14.30
N LEU A 105 10.19 -7.63 -15.44
CA LEU A 105 10.81 -8.77 -16.11
C LEU A 105 11.78 -9.53 -15.22
N THR A 106 12.45 -8.83 -14.30
CA THR A 106 13.39 -9.44 -13.35
C THR A 106 12.69 -10.41 -12.42
N GLY A 107 11.53 -10.02 -11.88
CA GLY A 107 10.69 -10.87 -11.05
C GLY A 107 10.12 -12.05 -11.81
N ILE A 108 9.66 -11.83 -13.06
CA ILE A 108 9.12 -12.90 -13.91
C ILE A 108 10.15 -13.98 -14.15
N VAL A 109 11.39 -13.59 -14.56
CA VAL A 109 12.48 -14.56 -14.79
C VAL A 109 12.81 -15.33 -13.51
N ALA A 110 12.84 -14.64 -12.35
CA ALA A 110 13.10 -15.29 -11.07
C ALA A 110 11.98 -16.26 -10.68
N ALA A 111 10.71 -15.90 -10.90
CA ALA A 111 9.55 -16.74 -10.61
C ALA A 111 9.55 -18.02 -11.47
N GLU A 112 9.79 -17.89 -12.78
CA GLU A 112 9.87 -19.03 -13.70
C GLU A 112 11.00 -20.00 -13.28
N ALA A 113 12.18 -19.47 -12.93
CA ALA A 113 13.29 -20.30 -12.48
C ALA A 113 12.99 -21.00 -11.15
N LEU A 114 12.37 -20.29 -10.19
CA LEU A 114 11.99 -20.85 -8.90
C LEU A 114 10.93 -21.94 -9.05
N ALA A 115 9.88 -21.67 -9.82
CA ALA A 115 8.79 -22.60 -10.07
C ALA A 115 9.29 -23.88 -10.78
N ALA A 116 10.17 -23.73 -11.79
CA ALA A 116 10.81 -24.88 -12.45
C ALA A 116 11.63 -25.73 -11.46
N GLY A 117 12.36 -25.09 -10.52
CA GLY A 117 13.13 -25.78 -9.49
C GLY A 117 12.25 -26.50 -8.45
N CYS A 118 11.05 -25.98 -8.18
CA CYS A 118 10.09 -26.58 -7.25
C CYS A 118 9.11 -27.56 -7.92
N GLY A 119 9.06 -27.61 -9.25
CA GLY A 119 8.10 -28.42 -10.00
C GLY A 119 6.65 -27.95 -9.87
N CYS A 120 6.45 -26.62 -9.78
CA CYS A 120 5.14 -25.98 -9.63
C CYS A 120 4.93 -24.93 -10.72
N GLU A 121 3.73 -24.33 -10.76
CA GLU A 121 3.35 -23.32 -11.74
C GLU A 121 3.69 -21.89 -11.30
N VAL A 122 3.73 -20.96 -12.29
CA VAL A 122 3.81 -19.52 -12.08
C VAL A 122 2.44 -18.88 -12.33
N ARG A 123 1.99 -18.03 -11.40
CA ARG A 123 0.77 -17.22 -11.50
C ARG A 123 1.13 -15.74 -11.58
N ARG A 124 0.57 -15.03 -12.55
CA ARG A 124 0.91 -13.61 -12.82
C ARG A 124 -0.20 -12.70 -12.35
N PHE A 125 0.17 -11.62 -11.65
CA PHE A 125 -0.74 -10.62 -11.11
C PHE A 125 -0.22 -9.22 -11.42
N SER A 126 -1.06 -8.21 -11.28
CA SER A 126 -0.58 -6.83 -11.25
C SER A 126 -0.03 -6.46 -9.88
N HIS A 127 0.92 -5.55 -9.86
CA HIS A 127 1.44 -4.96 -8.62
C HIS A 127 0.33 -4.24 -7.83
N GLN A 128 -0.59 -3.56 -8.53
CA GLN A 128 -1.72 -2.88 -7.92
C GLN A 128 -2.64 -3.87 -7.19
N SER A 129 -2.99 -5.02 -7.78
CA SER A 129 -3.75 -6.08 -7.11
C SER A 129 -3.00 -6.63 -5.89
N GLY A 130 -1.68 -6.74 -5.95
CA GLY A 130 -0.83 -7.10 -4.81
C GLY A 130 -0.96 -6.10 -3.66
N HIS A 131 -0.90 -4.81 -3.93
CA HIS A 131 -1.10 -3.77 -2.90
C HIS A 131 -2.49 -3.82 -2.26
N ILE A 132 -3.53 -4.00 -3.06
CA ILE A 132 -4.91 -4.11 -2.57
C ILE A 132 -5.04 -5.33 -1.66
N MET A 133 -4.54 -6.50 -2.08
CA MET A 133 -4.59 -7.72 -1.29
C MET A 133 -3.79 -7.61 0.02
N ALA A 134 -2.59 -7.04 -0.01
CA ALA A 134 -1.80 -6.78 1.19
C ALA A 134 -2.52 -5.85 2.18
N ALA A 135 -3.24 -4.85 1.66
CA ALA A 135 -4.05 -3.94 2.48
C ALA A 135 -5.26 -4.65 3.10
N LEU A 136 -5.99 -5.47 2.34
CA LEU A 136 -7.10 -6.29 2.86
C LEU A 136 -6.65 -7.25 3.96
N TYR A 137 -5.55 -7.94 3.74
CA TYR A 137 -4.98 -8.87 4.71
C TYR A 137 -4.60 -8.15 6.01
N SER A 138 -3.76 -7.14 5.91
CA SER A 138 -3.18 -6.49 7.08
C SER A 138 -4.17 -5.63 7.86
N SER A 139 -5.24 -5.17 7.23
CA SER A 139 -6.30 -4.41 7.91
C SER A 139 -7.33 -5.30 8.63
N GLY A 140 -7.25 -6.62 8.49
CA GLY A 140 -8.25 -7.56 8.99
C GLY A 140 -9.51 -7.66 8.13
N ALA A 141 -9.62 -6.85 7.08
CA ALA A 141 -10.79 -6.84 6.19
C ALA A 141 -10.98 -8.17 5.46
N LEU A 142 -9.88 -8.86 5.18
CA LEU A 142 -9.89 -10.17 4.52
C LEU A 142 -10.58 -11.24 5.37
N ALA A 143 -10.41 -11.22 6.69
CA ALA A 143 -11.02 -12.17 7.62
C ALA A 143 -12.56 -12.11 7.63
N GLU A 144 -13.15 -10.98 7.24
CA GLU A 144 -14.60 -10.84 7.11
C GLU A 144 -15.15 -11.47 5.81
N GLY A 145 -14.28 -11.85 4.86
CA GLY A 145 -14.58 -12.56 3.61
C GLY A 145 -15.35 -11.76 2.55
N LYS A 146 -15.98 -10.66 2.93
CA LYS A 146 -16.91 -9.92 2.06
C LYS A 146 -16.22 -9.11 0.96
N LEU A 147 -15.01 -8.60 1.21
CA LEU A 147 -14.31 -7.75 0.26
C LEU A 147 -13.58 -8.52 -0.86
N LEU A 148 -13.64 -9.84 -0.83
CA LEU A 148 -13.25 -10.70 -1.97
C LEU A 148 -14.38 -10.94 -2.98
N THR A 149 -15.61 -10.53 -2.65
CA THR A 149 -16.80 -10.75 -3.47
C THR A 149 -17.63 -9.50 -3.71
N HIS A 150 -17.30 -8.38 -3.06
CA HIS A 150 -18.03 -7.12 -3.16
C HIS A 150 -17.06 -5.97 -3.39
N GLU A 151 -17.51 -4.98 -4.11
CA GLU A 151 -16.78 -3.73 -4.36
C GLU A 151 -16.43 -2.99 -3.08
N PHE A 152 -15.32 -2.25 -3.12
CA PHE A 152 -14.91 -1.35 -2.06
C PHE A 152 -14.03 -0.22 -2.59
N PHE A 153 -13.93 0.88 -1.84
CA PHE A 153 -12.93 1.89 -2.12
C PHE A 153 -11.59 1.49 -1.51
N ALA A 154 -10.51 1.51 -2.30
CA ALA A 154 -9.15 1.40 -1.84
C ALA A 154 -8.43 2.75 -2.01
N PHE A 155 -7.95 3.32 -0.90
CA PHE A 155 -7.13 4.53 -0.90
C PHE A 155 -5.67 4.15 -0.71
N HIS A 156 -4.81 4.64 -1.60
CA HIS A 156 -3.37 4.60 -1.39
C HIS A 156 -2.86 6.03 -1.16
N VAL A 157 -2.35 6.30 0.05
CA VAL A 157 -1.91 7.64 0.47
C VAL A 157 -0.48 7.59 1.00
N SER A 158 0.46 8.05 0.18
CA SER A 158 1.90 7.96 0.42
C SER A 158 2.64 9.22 -0.05
N GLY A 159 3.96 9.18 -0.05
CA GLY A 159 4.81 10.22 -0.65
C GLY A 159 4.73 10.29 -2.17
N GLY A 160 4.41 9.19 -2.84
CA GLY A 160 4.33 9.11 -4.31
C GLY A 160 2.90 9.07 -4.85
N THR A 161 1.90 8.87 -4.00
CA THR A 161 0.53 8.62 -4.42
C THR A 161 -0.48 9.22 -3.43
N THR A 162 -1.55 9.77 -3.96
CA THR A 162 -2.79 10.09 -3.23
C THR A 162 -3.93 9.75 -4.18
N GLU A 163 -4.40 8.52 -4.13
CA GLU A 163 -5.40 7.98 -5.06
C GLU A 163 -6.47 7.20 -4.29
N ALA A 164 -7.67 7.22 -4.84
CA ALA A 164 -8.80 6.39 -4.47
C ALA A 164 -9.27 5.63 -5.71
N VAL A 165 -9.41 4.32 -5.60
CA VAL A 165 -9.97 3.47 -6.65
C VAL A 165 -11.20 2.74 -6.13
N VAL A 166 -12.14 2.41 -7.02
CA VAL A 166 -13.10 1.33 -6.78
C VAL A 166 -12.42 0.03 -7.16
N ALA A 167 -12.34 -0.89 -6.25
CA ALA A 167 -11.81 -2.23 -6.49
C ALA A 167 -12.98 -3.21 -6.68
N HIS A 168 -13.02 -3.85 -7.84
CA HIS A 168 -13.99 -4.88 -8.21
C HIS A 168 -13.29 -6.23 -8.12
N PRO A 169 -13.65 -7.11 -7.18
CA PRO A 169 -13.07 -8.45 -7.14
C PRO A 169 -13.38 -9.22 -8.40
N VAL A 170 -12.34 -9.78 -9.01
CA VAL A 170 -12.42 -10.66 -10.19
C VAL A 170 -11.63 -11.92 -9.90
N GLU A 171 -11.77 -12.94 -10.77
CA GLU A 171 -10.97 -14.15 -10.64
C GLU A 171 -9.48 -13.81 -10.74
N GLY A 172 -8.73 -14.21 -9.73
CA GLY A 172 -7.28 -13.96 -9.65
C GLY A 172 -6.85 -12.56 -9.22
N GLY A 173 -7.75 -11.64 -8.84
CA GLY A 173 -7.33 -10.30 -8.40
C GLY A 173 -8.42 -9.25 -8.31
N PHE A 174 -8.10 -8.04 -8.76
CA PHE A 174 -9.02 -6.91 -8.72
C PHE A 174 -8.94 -6.11 -10.02
N ASP A 175 -10.08 -5.93 -10.67
CA ASP A 175 -10.22 -4.85 -11.62
C ASP A 175 -10.41 -3.52 -10.86
N VAL A 176 -9.77 -2.45 -11.32
CA VAL A 176 -9.75 -1.19 -10.55
C VAL A 176 -10.10 0.00 -11.44
N GLU A 177 -11.03 0.80 -10.95
CA GLU A 177 -11.42 2.06 -11.57
C GLU A 177 -10.94 3.24 -10.72
N LEU A 178 -10.27 4.22 -11.33
CA LEU A 178 -9.85 5.44 -10.64
C LEU A 178 -11.06 6.27 -10.26
N ALA A 179 -11.29 6.46 -8.97
CA ALA A 179 -12.40 7.22 -8.42
C ALA A 179 -12.02 8.64 -7.99
N GLY A 180 -10.79 8.83 -7.50
CA GLY A 180 -10.32 10.13 -7.03
C GLY A 180 -8.80 10.18 -6.92
N TYR A 181 -8.22 11.38 -6.93
CA TYR A 181 -6.76 11.54 -6.85
C TYR A 181 -6.33 12.92 -6.36
N GLY A 182 -5.06 13.04 -5.98
CA GLY A 182 -4.38 14.31 -5.72
C GLY A 182 -3.81 14.90 -7.02
N ALA A 183 -4.29 16.07 -7.42
CA ALA A 183 -3.99 16.66 -8.74
C ALA A 183 -2.66 17.42 -8.79
N ASP A 184 -2.08 17.78 -7.65
CA ASP A 184 -0.86 18.61 -7.59
C ASP A 184 0.23 18.01 -6.70
N LEU A 185 0.02 17.91 -5.40
CA LEU A 185 0.93 17.29 -4.44
C LEU A 185 0.30 16.08 -3.78
N HIS A 186 1.12 15.06 -3.50
CA HIS A 186 0.69 13.93 -2.70
C HIS A 186 0.77 14.25 -1.20
N ALA A 187 -0.10 13.63 -0.41
CA ALA A 187 -0.21 13.91 1.02
C ALA A 187 1.10 13.69 1.78
N GLY A 188 1.84 12.62 1.46
CA GLY A 188 3.14 12.37 2.06
C GLY A 188 4.21 13.41 1.67
N GLN A 189 4.15 13.94 0.43
CA GLN A 189 5.05 15.05 0.05
C GLN A 189 4.79 16.29 0.88
N VAL A 190 3.53 16.61 1.18
CA VAL A 190 3.21 17.76 2.05
C VAL A 190 3.72 17.52 3.47
N VAL A 191 3.54 16.31 4.00
CA VAL A 191 4.10 15.90 5.31
C VAL A 191 5.60 16.13 5.36
N ASP A 192 6.33 15.66 4.35
CA ASP A 192 7.79 15.77 4.31
C ASP A 192 8.26 17.21 4.11
N ARG A 193 7.64 17.96 3.19
CA ARG A 193 8.02 19.36 2.92
C ARG A 193 7.76 20.26 4.13
N VAL A 194 6.61 20.10 4.78
CA VAL A 194 6.31 20.84 6.01
C VAL A 194 7.23 20.40 7.14
N GLY A 195 7.51 19.10 7.27
CA GLY A 195 8.45 18.60 8.27
C GLY A 195 9.86 19.17 8.11
N VAL A 196 10.41 19.17 6.90
CA VAL A 196 11.72 19.76 6.59
C VAL A 196 11.72 21.28 6.87
N MET A 197 10.63 21.99 6.51
CA MET A 197 10.47 23.41 6.83
C MET A 197 10.53 23.68 8.34
N LEU A 198 10.02 22.75 9.15
CA LEU A 198 10.06 22.81 10.62
C LEU A 198 11.37 22.30 11.23
N GLY A 199 12.36 21.92 10.40
CA GLY A 199 13.67 21.43 10.84
C GLY A 199 13.71 19.95 11.22
N LEU A 200 12.75 19.13 10.75
CA LEU A 200 12.72 17.69 10.97
C LEU A 200 13.50 16.94 9.88
N ASP A 201 14.09 15.82 10.25
CA ASP A 201 14.79 14.93 9.31
C ASP A 201 13.82 14.16 8.41
N PHE A 202 14.18 14.01 7.13
CA PHE A 202 13.45 13.19 6.18
C PHE A 202 13.72 11.68 6.43
N PRO A 203 12.70 10.80 6.39
CA PRO A 203 11.27 11.07 6.16
C PRO A 203 10.58 11.59 7.43
N CYS A 204 9.80 12.68 7.30
CA CYS A 204 9.29 13.46 8.42
C CYS A 204 8.04 12.91 9.10
N GLY A 205 7.36 11.90 8.52
CA GLY A 205 6.01 11.47 8.91
C GLY A 205 5.83 11.23 10.41
N ARG A 206 6.71 10.42 11.01
CA ARG A 206 6.67 10.09 12.44
C ARG A 206 7.01 11.30 13.31
N ALA A 207 8.08 12.03 12.98
CA ALA A 207 8.49 13.18 13.75
C ALA A 207 7.46 14.33 13.70
N LEU A 208 6.81 14.53 12.53
CA LEU A 208 5.73 15.51 12.40
C LEU A 208 4.50 15.11 13.22
N GLU A 209 4.16 13.81 13.30
CA GLU A 209 3.07 13.32 14.16
C GLU A 209 3.39 13.57 15.64
N GLU A 210 4.58 13.19 16.09
CA GLU A 210 5.03 13.41 17.48
C GLU A 210 5.04 14.92 17.83
N LEU A 211 5.45 15.77 16.91
CA LEU A 211 5.40 17.23 17.09
C LEU A 211 3.96 17.74 17.20
N ALA A 212 3.07 17.27 16.34
CA ALA A 212 1.65 17.65 16.33
C ALA A 212 0.92 17.26 17.63
N THR A 213 1.29 16.17 18.29
CA THR A 213 0.69 15.76 19.57
C THR A 213 1.00 16.73 20.72
N ARG A 214 2.01 17.56 20.59
CA ARG A 214 2.39 18.59 21.57
C ARG A 214 1.60 19.88 21.43
N ASN A 215 0.76 19.99 20.40
CA ASN A 215 -0.05 21.19 20.18
C ASN A 215 -1.13 21.33 21.27
N THR A 216 -1.15 22.48 21.94
CA THR A 216 -2.19 22.85 22.93
C THR A 216 -3.07 24.00 22.45
N GLN A 217 -2.73 24.59 21.30
CA GLN A 217 -3.46 25.74 20.75
C GLN A 217 -4.65 25.29 19.89
N PRO A 218 -5.73 26.07 19.85
CA PRO A 218 -6.83 25.82 18.90
C PRO A 218 -6.32 25.97 17.46
N LEU A 219 -6.74 25.03 16.61
CA LEU A 219 -6.37 25.08 15.20
C LEU A 219 -7.09 26.25 14.50
N PRO A 220 -6.40 26.97 13.60
CA PRO A 220 -7.04 27.92 12.71
C PRO A 220 -8.13 27.26 11.84
N GLN A 221 -8.96 28.09 11.21
CA GLN A 221 -9.96 27.59 10.27
C GLN A 221 -9.29 26.77 9.16
N ILE A 222 -9.70 25.48 9.06
CA ILE A 222 -9.17 24.56 8.06
C ILE A 222 -9.99 24.69 6.78
N LYS A 223 -9.28 24.93 5.66
CA LYS A 223 -9.82 24.97 4.32
C LYS A 223 -9.30 23.80 3.51
N THR A 224 -10.17 22.98 2.97
CA THR A 224 -9.81 21.86 2.09
C THR A 224 -10.21 22.16 0.66
N SER A 225 -9.38 21.80 -0.31
CA SER A 225 -9.69 21.92 -1.74
C SER A 225 -9.98 20.52 -2.29
N VAL A 226 -11.26 20.15 -2.34
CA VAL A 226 -11.73 18.86 -2.89
C VAL A 226 -12.98 19.10 -3.71
N ARG A 227 -12.97 18.62 -4.95
CA ARG A 227 -14.11 18.64 -5.86
C ARG A 227 -14.18 17.32 -6.63
N GLU A 228 -15.32 16.66 -6.61
CA GLU A 228 -15.59 15.40 -7.35
C GLU A 228 -14.55 14.30 -7.09
N GLY A 229 -14.10 14.17 -5.82
CA GLY A 229 -13.05 13.20 -5.46
C GLY A 229 -11.61 13.64 -5.79
N VAL A 230 -11.42 14.76 -6.48
CA VAL A 230 -10.09 15.31 -6.78
C VAL A 230 -9.66 16.32 -5.72
N CYS A 231 -8.47 16.13 -5.13
CA CYS A 231 -7.94 17.07 -4.13
C CYS A 231 -6.71 17.83 -4.62
N HIS A 232 -6.51 19.03 -4.05
CA HIS A 232 -5.34 19.87 -4.26
C HIS A 232 -4.68 20.15 -2.90
N LEU A 233 -3.43 19.77 -2.75
CA LEU A 233 -2.67 19.87 -1.50
C LEU A 233 -1.54 20.92 -1.50
N SER A 234 -1.19 21.46 -2.68
CA SER A 234 -0.18 22.53 -2.77
C SER A 234 -0.54 23.78 -1.97
N GLY A 235 -1.84 24.11 -1.92
CA GLY A 235 -2.34 25.20 -1.09
C GLY A 235 -2.13 24.99 0.40
N LEU A 236 -2.10 23.74 0.87
CA LEU A 236 -1.81 23.41 2.28
C LEU A 236 -0.36 23.71 2.66
N GLU A 237 0.61 23.39 1.77
CA GLU A 237 2.02 23.73 1.99
C GLU A 237 2.19 25.24 2.22
N ASN A 238 1.54 26.08 1.39
CA ASN A 238 1.57 27.52 1.54
C ASN A 238 0.91 28.00 2.86
N GLN A 239 -0.24 27.44 3.21
CA GLN A 239 -0.94 27.76 4.47
C GLN A 239 -0.09 27.40 5.70
N ALA A 240 0.56 26.23 5.68
CA ALA A 240 1.47 25.82 6.75
C ALA A 240 2.68 26.77 6.88
N SER A 241 3.29 27.17 5.74
CA SER A 241 4.37 28.11 5.70
C SER A 241 3.97 29.50 6.23
N ASP A 242 2.79 29.98 5.86
CA ASP A 242 2.27 31.26 6.37
C ASP A 242 1.96 31.19 7.87
N LEU A 243 1.43 30.08 8.34
CA LEU A 243 1.16 29.85 9.77
C LEU A 243 2.47 29.82 10.56
N TRP A 244 3.50 29.13 10.04
CA TRP A 244 4.84 29.09 10.63
C TRP A 244 5.48 30.49 10.74
N ARG A 245 5.46 31.26 9.67
CA ARG A 245 6.01 32.64 9.66
C ARG A 245 5.31 33.56 10.65
N ARG A 246 4.02 33.40 10.88
CA ARG A 246 3.23 34.25 11.79
C ARG A 246 3.36 33.85 13.25
N THR A 247 3.52 32.58 13.56
CA THR A 247 3.41 32.09 14.94
C THR A 247 4.71 31.58 15.52
N GLY A 248 5.63 31.07 14.70
CA GLY A 248 6.80 30.33 15.17
C GLY A 248 6.47 29.08 16.00
N ASP A 249 5.21 28.60 15.98
CA ASP A 249 4.72 27.48 16.76
C ASP A 249 4.70 26.20 15.91
N ALA A 250 5.79 25.44 15.96
CA ALA A 250 5.95 24.23 15.18
C ALA A 250 4.90 23.12 15.52
N PRO A 251 4.55 22.85 16.79
CA PRO A 251 3.44 21.96 17.15
C PRO A 251 2.11 22.34 16.50
N LEU A 252 1.77 23.63 16.51
CA LEU A 252 0.54 24.13 15.90
C LEU A 252 0.52 23.88 14.38
N VAL A 253 1.64 24.18 13.69
CA VAL A 253 1.77 23.97 12.25
C VAL A 253 1.68 22.49 11.88
N ALA A 254 2.34 21.61 12.64
CA ALA A 254 2.28 20.17 12.46
C ALA A 254 0.85 19.63 12.63
N ALA A 255 0.17 20.01 13.71
CA ALA A 255 -1.21 19.62 13.98
C ALA A 255 -2.19 20.15 12.91
N TYR A 256 -2.02 21.40 12.47
CA TYR A 256 -2.80 22.00 11.39
C TYR A 256 -2.64 21.22 10.10
N THR A 257 -1.41 20.87 9.73
CA THR A 257 -1.09 20.15 8.50
C THR A 257 -1.73 18.78 8.48
N LEU A 258 -1.51 17.95 9.51
CA LEU A 258 -2.04 16.60 9.59
C LEU A 258 -3.57 16.59 9.67
N THR A 259 -4.16 17.53 10.42
CA THR A 259 -5.63 17.65 10.48
C THR A 259 -6.22 18.05 9.14
N THR A 260 -5.56 18.94 8.39
CA THR A 260 -6.03 19.35 7.07
C THR A 260 -5.96 18.20 6.06
N ILE A 261 -4.88 17.40 6.08
CA ILE A 261 -4.79 16.17 5.27
C ILE A 261 -5.93 15.22 5.62
N GLY A 262 -6.14 14.92 6.90
CA GLY A 262 -7.22 14.02 7.34
C GLY A 262 -8.60 14.50 6.90
N ARG A 263 -8.90 15.80 7.03
CA ARG A 263 -10.16 16.39 6.56
C ARG A 263 -10.29 16.40 5.04
N THR A 264 -9.18 16.55 4.32
CA THR A 264 -9.16 16.47 2.85
C THR A 264 -9.53 15.06 2.39
N LEU A 265 -8.87 14.04 2.94
CA LEU A 265 -9.16 12.64 2.63
C LEU A 265 -10.58 12.25 3.02
N ARG A 266 -11.08 12.71 4.18
CA ARG A 266 -12.47 12.49 4.58
C ARG A 266 -13.44 13.11 3.58
N LYS A 267 -13.22 14.36 3.16
CA LYS A 267 -14.06 15.03 2.17
C LYS A 267 -14.03 14.34 0.80
N MET A 268 -12.86 13.81 0.38
CA MET A 268 -12.78 12.96 -0.82
C MET A 268 -13.72 11.76 -0.70
N THR A 269 -13.60 11.02 0.41
CA THR A 269 -14.43 9.83 0.66
C THR A 269 -15.91 10.18 0.72
N ASP A 270 -16.28 11.24 1.44
CA ASP A 270 -17.68 11.70 1.53
C ASP A 270 -18.28 12.01 0.15
N GLN A 271 -17.50 12.67 -0.74
CA GLN A 271 -17.93 12.98 -2.11
C GLN A 271 -18.07 11.74 -2.98
N LEU A 272 -17.16 10.78 -2.88
CA LEU A 272 -17.24 9.52 -3.62
C LEU A 272 -18.45 8.69 -3.17
N GLN A 273 -18.72 8.63 -1.87
CA GLN A 273 -19.90 7.97 -1.33
C GLN A 273 -21.20 8.69 -1.74
N ALA A 274 -21.20 10.02 -1.74
CA ALA A 274 -22.37 10.81 -2.17
C ALA A 274 -22.69 10.58 -3.64
N LYS A 275 -21.66 10.52 -4.51
CA LYS A 275 -21.84 10.21 -5.94
C LYS A 275 -22.52 8.85 -6.16
N ARG A 276 -22.15 7.82 -5.37
CA ARG A 276 -22.81 6.51 -5.41
C ARG A 276 -24.27 6.60 -4.96
N ALA A 277 -24.53 7.33 -3.87
CA ALA A 277 -25.89 7.52 -3.37
C ALA A 277 -26.80 8.25 -4.37
N GLU A 278 -26.27 9.21 -5.15
CA GLU A 278 -26.99 9.86 -6.26
C GLU A 278 -27.36 8.84 -7.37
N GLY A 279 -26.53 7.81 -7.59
CA GLY A 279 -26.82 6.66 -8.46
C GLY A 279 -27.78 5.62 -7.85
N GLY A 280 -28.24 5.83 -6.62
CA GLY A 280 -29.10 4.86 -5.91
C GLY A 280 -28.33 3.65 -5.33
N GLU A 281 -27.01 3.73 -5.25
CA GLU A 281 -26.15 2.65 -4.79
C GLU A 281 -25.83 2.77 -3.28
N ALA A 282 -25.63 1.62 -2.62
CA ALA A 282 -25.22 1.60 -1.23
C ALA A 282 -23.78 2.11 -1.05
N PRO A 283 -23.46 2.69 0.13
CA PRO A 283 -22.09 3.08 0.42
C PRO A 283 -21.16 1.89 0.48
N LEU A 284 -19.96 2.05 -0.06
CA LEU A 284 -18.91 1.03 -0.06
C LEU A 284 -18.08 1.05 1.23
N PRO A 285 -17.56 -0.11 1.67
CA PRO A 285 -16.45 -0.16 2.61
C PRO A 285 -15.24 0.57 2.05
N VAL A 286 -14.38 1.08 2.94
CA VAL A 286 -13.18 1.84 2.55
C VAL A 286 -11.95 1.23 3.20
N VAL A 287 -10.95 0.91 2.40
CA VAL A 287 -9.64 0.42 2.85
C VAL A 287 -8.60 1.51 2.60
N TYR A 288 -7.96 1.98 3.65
CA TYR A 288 -6.89 2.97 3.58
C TYR A 288 -5.53 2.30 3.73
N ALA A 289 -4.63 2.52 2.77
CA ALA A 289 -3.26 2.04 2.76
C ALA A 289 -2.28 3.19 2.48
N GLY A 290 -0.99 2.93 2.66
CA GLY A 290 0.10 3.89 2.47
C GLY A 290 0.61 4.50 3.77
N GLY A 291 1.84 5.01 3.73
CA GLY A 291 2.55 5.48 4.91
C GLY A 291 1.85 6.59 5.69
N VAL A 292 1.13 7.48 4.99
CA VAL A 292 0.36 8.56 5.63
C VAL A 292 -0.78 8.01 6.48
N MET A 293 -1.34 6.86 6.10
CA MET A 293 -2.46 6.24 6.82
C MET A 293 -2.06 5.54 8.12
N SER A 294 -0.76 5.44 8.40
CA SER A 294 -0.25 5.00 9.71
C SER A 294 -0.48 6.04 10.81
N ASN A 295 -0.72 7.30 10.42
CA ASN A 295 -0.82 8.45 11.33
C ASN A 295 -2.04 8.37 12.24
N LYS A 296 -1.79 8.41 13.55
CA LYS A 296 -2.82 8.25 14.60
C LYS A 296 -3.73 9.47 14.77
N LEU A 297 -3.32 10.65 14.28
CA LEU A 297 -4.15 11.85 14.29
C LEU A 297 -5.11 11.89 13.10
N ILE A 298 -4.73 11.29 11.97
CA ILE A 298 -5.54 11.24 10.75
C ILE A 298 -6.67 10.20 10.87
N ARG A 299 -6.39 9.01 11.35
CA ARG A 299 -7.37 7.89 11.43
C ARG A 299 -8.68 8.26 12.11
N PRO A 300 -8.72 8.92 13.29
CA PRO A 300 -9.97 9.33 13.92
C PRO A 300 -10.81 10.31 13.09
N LEU A 301 -10.16 11.15 12.28
CA LEU A 301 -10.86 12.11 11.40
C LEU A 301 -11.60 11.40 10.25
N LEU A 302 -11.10 10.23 9.84
CA LEU A 302 -11.72 9.42 8.79
C LEU A 302 -12.88 8.58 9.33
N THR A 303 -12.77 8.07 10.56
CA THR A 303 -13.76 7.15 11.15
C THR A 303 -14.94 7.86 11.81
N LYS A 304 -14.74 9.05 12.39
CA LYS A 304 -15.78 9.77 13.14
C LYS A 304 -17.01 10.08 12.28
N GLY A 305 -18.16 9.50 12.63
CA GLY A 305 -19.42 9.74 11.94
C GLY A 305 -19.49 9.18 10.52
N ALA A 306 -18.64 8.22 10.16
CA ALA A 306 -18.76 7.51 8.90
C ALA A 306 -19.94 6.55 8.92
N GLY A 307 -20.76 6.57 7.86
CA GLY A 307 -21.89 5.65 7.67
C GLY A 307 -21.51 4.33 6.96
N TRP A 308 -20.22 4.03 6.83
CA TRP A 308 -19.66 2.87 6.15
C TRP A 308 -18.50 2.27 6.95
N ARG A 309 -18.11 1.04 6.63
CA ARG A 309 -16.97 0.37 7.26
C ARG A 309 -15.66 0.95 6.76
N ILE A 310 -14.69 1.10 7.65
CA ILE A 310 -13.36 1.63 7.37
C ILE A 310 -12.31 0.68 7.94
N TYR A 311 -11.31 0.38 7.11
CA TYR A 311 -10.18 -0.47 7.41
C TYR A 311 -8.88 0.29 7.14
N PHE A 312 -7.86 0.04 7.96
CA PHE A 312 -6.53 0.64 7.79
C PHE A 312 -5.48 -0.45 7.69
N ALA A 313 -4.76 -0.47 6.59
CA ALA A 313 -3.63 -1.37 6.40
C ALA A 313 -2.52 -1.12 7.44
N GLU A 314 -1.85 -2.20 7.83
CA GLU A 314 -0.67 -2.13 8.69
C GLU A 314 0.52 -1.50 7.94
N PRO A 315 1.36 -0.68 8.62
CA PRO A 315 2.50 -0.01 7.97
C PRO A 315 3.47 -0.99 7.30
N ALA A 316 3.68 -2.17 7.88
CA ALA A 316 4.57 -3.20 7.34
C ALA A 316 4.14 -3.73 5.96
N PHE A 317 2.85 -3.59 5.63
CA PHE A 317 2.25 -4.03 4.37
C PHE A 317 1.86 -2.87 3.44
N SER A 318 2.07 -1.63 3.87
CA SER A 318 1.69 -0.43 3.09
C SER A 318 2.76 0.02 2.08
N ALA A 319 4.01 -0.42 2.24
CA ALA A 319 5.08 -0.22 1.26
C ALA A 319 5.12 -1.39 0.28
N ASP A 320 5.83 -1.24 -0.84
CA ASP A 320 6.04 -2.31 -1.82
C ASP A 320 6.46 -3.60 -1.13
N ASN A 321 5.72 -4.67 -1.40
CA ASN A 321 5.98 -5.98 -0.83
C ASN A 321 5.28 -7.08 -1.63
N ALA A 322 5.83 -8.29 -1.58
CA ALA A 322 5.32 -9.45 -2.29
C ALA A 322 4.23 -10.22 -1.50
N ALA A 323 3.88 -9.80 -0.28
CA ALA A 323 2.92 -10.54 0.54
C ALA A 323 1.54 -10.63 -0.13
N GLY A 324 1.04 -9.51 -0.71
CA GLY A 324 -0.22 -9.53 -1.45
C GLY A 324 -0.19 -10.46 -2.66
N ILE A 325 0.95 -10.56 -3.33
CA ILE A 325 1.15 -11.49 -4.47
C ILE A 325 1.12 -12.95 -4.00
N ALA A 326 1.75 -13.27 -2.86
CA ALA A 326 1.68 -14.61 -2.28
C ALA A 326 0.23 -14.99 -1.90
N LEU A 327 -0.51 -14.03 -1.31
CA LEU A 327 -1.91 -14.22 -0.93
C LEU A 327 -2.82 -14.40 -2.14
N LEU A 328 -2.65 -13.60 -3.20
CA LEU A 328 -3.37 -13.78 -4.48
C LEU A 328 -3.05 -15.15 -5.10
N CYS A 329 -1.79 -15.53 -5.06
CA CYS A 329 -1.35 -16.84 -5.56
C CYS A 329 -2.03 -18.01 -4.81
N ALA A 330 -2.24 -17.86 -3.50
CA ALA A 330 -2.92 -18.88 -2.70
C ALA A 330 -4.44 -18.93 -2.95
N LEU A 331 -5.06 -17.80 -3.30
CA LEU A 331 -6.50 -17.69 -3.56
C LEU A 331 -6.88 -18.06 -5.00
N ALA A 332 -5.97 -17.91 -5.96
CA ALA A 332 -6.22 -18.35 -7.33
C ALA A 332 -6.29 -19.89 -7.34
N THR A 333 -7.49 -20.42 -7.37
CA THR A 333 -7.73 -21.86 -7.56
C THR A 333 -7.49 -22.25 -9.01
N GLU A 334 -7.08 -23.50 -9.23
CA GLU A 334 -6.95 -24.11 -10.57
C GLU A 334 -8.25 -24.10 -11.37
#